data_90fc9a50c2b1940fcf6a604a73dd96fc
#
_entry.id   90fc9a50c2b1940fcf6a604a73dd96fc
#
_cell.length_a   1.000
_cell.length_b   1.000
_cell.length_c   1.000
_cell.angle_alpha   90.00
_cell.angle_beta   90.00
_cell.angle_gamma   90.00
#
_symmetry.space_group_name_H-M   'P 1'
#
loop_
_entity.id
_entity.type
_entity.pdbx_description
1 polymer ?
#
loop_
_entity_poly.entity_id
_entity_poly.type
_entity_poly.pdbx_seq_one_letter_code
_entity_poly.pdbx_strand_id
1 'polypeptide(L)'
;MDKKIRLMIVDDSAVYRSWLISSLSKNDRFEIVGHAVDAFDAQRKIPLLKPDILTLDIEMPGMSGIDFLKKLLPLHPVPVILVSSLSIKVIDALAAGAVDYVKKPDMGSSAEKDAFLTKLSSKLMFASNFHVRIPDDTKRTEVRSPSQAKSRGFFHPVRSGSGNGMIIAIGASTGGTEAILEILTRFPANMPGIVVTQHMPEGFT
;
A
#
# COMPACT_ATOMS: atom_id res chain seq x y z
N MET A 1 -21.57 -14.62 9.49
CA MET A 1 -21.16 -13.22 9.72
C MET A 1 -19.75 -13.07 9.19
N ASP A 2 -19.52 -12.11 8.32
CA ASP A 2 -18.17 -11.85 7.83
C ASP A 2 -17.28 -11.41 8.98
N LYS A 3 -16.03 -11.91 9.03
CA LYS A 3 -15.05 -11.52 10.06
C LYS A 3 -14.79 -10.01 9.94
N LYS A 4 -14.88 -9.28 11.06
CA LYS A 4 -14.53 -7.85 11.08
C LYS A 4 -13.03 -7.67 10.86
N ILE A 5 -12.66 -6.60 10.17
CA ILE A 5 -11.27 -6.21 9.93
C ILE A 5 -10.74 -5.54 11.21
N ARG A 6 -9.69 -6.12 11.79
CA ARG A 6 -9.04 -5.62 13.02
C ARG A 6 -8.12 -4.46 12.66
N LEU A 7 -8.58 -3.24 12.93
CA LEU A 7 -7.90 -2.01 12.57
C LEU A 7 -7.22 -1.38 13.79
N MET A 8 -5.96 -0.98 13.63
CA MET A 8 -5.25 -0.14 14.60
C MET A 8 -4.93 1.22 13.98
N ILE A 9 -5.10 2.30 14.75
CA ILE A 9 -4.91 3.68 14.32
C ILE A 9 -3.66 4.26 14.98
N VAL A 10 -2.72 4.75 14.19
CA VAL A 10 -1.46 5.36 14.66
C VAL A 10 -1.41 6.80 14.19
N ASP A 11 -1.53 7.75 15.13
CA ASP A 11 -1.58 9.18 14.84
C ASP A 11 -1.25 9.95 16.14
N ASP A 12 -0.44 10.99 16.09
CA ASP A 12 -0.02 11.75 17.28
C ASP A 12 -1.11 12.75 17.75
N SER A 13 -1.95 13.23 16.82
CA SER A 13 -3.04 14.15 17.15
C SER A 13 -4.16 13.45 17.93
N ALA A 14 -4.32 13.74 19.20
CA ALA A 14 -5.37 13.19 20.03
C ALA A 14 -6.78 13.49 19.49
N VAL A 15 -6.98 14.68 18.97
CA VAL A 15 -8.27 15.13 18.40
C VAL A 15 -8.60 14.35 17.14
N TYR A 16 -7.66 14.30 16.19
CA TYR A 16 -7.83 13.57 14.94
C TYR A 16 -8.02 12.07 15.19
N ARG A 17 -7.19 11.48 16.02
CA ARG A 17 -7.27 10.06 16.40
C ARG A 17 -8.63 9.71 17.02
N SER A 18 -9.12 10.52 17.98
CA SER A 18 -10.43 10.28 18.61
C SER A 18 -11.58 10.38 17.62
N TRP A 19 -11.53 11.37 16.72
CA TRP A 19 -12.52 11.52 15.65
C TRP A 19 -12.51 10.34 14.70
N LEU A 20 -11.33 9.90 14.27
CA LEU A 20 -11.18 8.77 13.33
C LEU A 20 -11.68 7.45 13.95
N ILE A 21 -11.33 7.18 15.21
CA ILE A 21 -11.82 6.03 15.97
C ILE A 21 -13.35 6.06 16.02
N SER A 22 -13.94 7.18 16.48
CA SER A 22 -15.39 7.33 16.59
C SER A 22 -16.11 7.15 15.26
N SER A 23 -15.52 7.65 14.16
CA SER A 23 -16.10 7.55 12.83
C SER A 23 -16.04 6.15 12.25
N LEU A 24 -14.88 5.49 12.32
CA LEU A 24 -14.69 4.14 11.77
C LEU A 24 -15.39 3.07 12.61
N SER A 25 -15.56 3.27 13.92
CA SER A 25 -16.32 2.35 14.78
C SER A 25 -17.80 2.25 14.42
N LYS A 26 -18.35 3.21 13.67
CA LYS A 26 -19.74 3.16 13.17
C LYS A 26 -19.91 2.22 11.98
N ASN A 27 -18.83 1.78 11.37
CA ASN A 27 -18.86 0.85 10.25
C ASN A 27 -18.65 -0.57 10.76
N ASP A 28 -19.68 -1.41 10.62
CA ASP A 28 -19.68 -2.78 11.10
C ASP A 28 -18.60 -3.70 10.50
N ARG A 29 -17.93 -3.26 9.43
CA ARG A 29 -16.81 -3.99 8.81
C ARG A 29 -15.53 -3.90 9.64
N PHE A 30 -15.38 -2.91 10.52
CA PHE A 30 -14.17 -2.67 11.31
C PHE A 30 -14.35 -2.98 12.78
N GLU A 31 -13.30 -3.53 13.38
CA GLU A 31 -13.09 -3.63 14.82
C GLU A 31 -11.83 -2.81 15.16
N ILE A 32 -11.99 -1.68 15.87
CA ILE A 32 -10.84 -0.90 16.34
C ILE A 32 -10.20 -1.63 17.50
N VAL A 33 -9.13 -2.37 17.22
CA VAL A 33 -8.44 -3.19 18.23
C VAL A 33 -7.49 -2.39 19.10
N GLY A 34 -7.16 -1.17 18.70
CA GLY A 34 -6.35 -0.25 19.49
C GLY A 34 -5.91 0.98 18.73
N HIS A 35 -5.16 1.81 19.43
CA HIS A 35 -4.53 3.00 18.86
C HIS A 35 -3.16 3.24 19.48
N ALA A 36 -2.31 4.02 18.79
CA ALA A 36 -1.03 4.48 19.30
C ALA A 36 -0.87 5.99 19.03
N VAL A 37 -0.09 6.64 19.91
CA VAL A 37 0.16 8.08 19.87
C VAL A 37 1.46 8.42 19.14
N ASP A 38 2.32 7.44 18.94
CA ASP A 38 3.59 7.55 18.23
C ASP A 38 4.08 6.17 17.76
N ALA A 39 5.20 6.17 17.05
CA ALA A 39 5.82 4.97 16.51
C ALA A 39 6.27 3.97 17.61
N PHE A 40 6.74 4.46 18.76
CA PHE A 40 7.21 3.60 19.84
C PHE A 40 6.04 2.92 20.57
N ASP A 41 4.94 3.63 20.75
CA ASP A 41 3.70 3.08 21.30
C ASP A 41 3.10 2.03 20.36
N ALA A 42 3.10 2.32 19.05
CA ALA A 42 2.67 1.37 18.02
C ALA A 42 3.52 0.11 18.03
N GLN A 43 4.84 0.23 18.11
CA GLN A 43 5.77 -0.91 18.13
C GLN A 43 5.51 -1.86 19.31
N ARG A 44 5.15 -1.33 20.49
CA ARG A 44 4.79 -2.15 21.65
C ARG A 44 3.44 -2.85 21.50
N LYS A 45 2.46 -2.17 20.90
CA LYS A 45 1.07 -2.64 20.85
C LYS A 45 0.79 -3.61 19.70
N ILE A 46 1.41 -3.43 18.54
CA ILE A 46 1.16 -4.27 17.34
C ILE A 46 1.33 -5.78 17.60
N PRO A 47 2.41 -6.26 18.24
CA PRO A 47 2.56 -7.69 18.51
C PRO A 47 1.48 -8.26 19.41
N LEU A 48 0.96 -7.45 20.34
CA LEU A 48 -0.08 -7.83 21.31
C LEU A 48 -1.47 -7.83 20.69
N LEU A 49 -1.77 -6.77 19.93
CA LEU A 49 -3.10 -6.55 19.35
C LEU A 49 -3.30 -7.30 18.04
N LYS A 50 -2.23 -7.63 17.32
CA LYS A 50 -2.25 -8.35 16.03
C LYS A 50 -3.32 -7.79 15.07
N PRO A 51 -3.23 -6.51 14.68
CA PRO A 51 -4.17 -5.92 13.74
C PRO A 51 -4.06 -6.57 12.36
N ASP A 52 -5.17 -6.62 11.63
CA ASP A 52 -5.19 -7.05 10.22
C ASP A 52 -4.71 -5.91 9.30
N ILE A 53 -4.80 -4.64 9.75
CA ILE A 53 -4.41 -3.45 8.99
C ILE A 53 -4.14 -2.26 9.93
N LEU A 54 -3.27 -1.34 9.48
CA LEU A 54 -2.99 -0.07 10.18
C LEU A 54 -3.39 1.14 9.35
N THR A 55 -3.87 2.21 10.02
CA THR A 55 -3.66 3.58 9.53
C THR A 55 -2.44 4.16 10.21
N LEU A 56 -1.61 4.89 9.49
CA LEU A 56 -0.36 5.43 10.01
C LEU A 56 -0.16 6.88 9.53
N ASP A 57 0.00 7.78 10.48
CA ASP A 57 0.46 9.14 10.16
C ASP A 57 1.94 9.13 9.80
N ILE A 58 2.32 10.01 8.86
CA ILE A 58 3.72 10.22 8.46
C ILE A 58 4.42 11.15 9.46
N GLU A 59 3.71 12.18 9.92
CA GLU A 59 4.28 13.23 10.75
C GLU A 59 4.05 12.92 12.23
N MET A 60 4.98 12.24 12.84
CA MET A 60 4.95 11.93 14.28
C MET A 60 6.24 12.39 14.98
N PRO A 61 6.16 12.82 16.24
CA PRO A 61 7.34 13.20 17.01
C PRO A 61 8.27 12.00 17.26
N GLY A 62 9.56 12.27 17.27
CA GLY A 62 10.60 11.28 17.59
C GLY A 62 10.96 10.34 16.46
N MET A 63 9.99 9.75 15.77
CA MET A 63 10.21 8.87 14.62
C MET A 63 9.10 9.09 13.58
N SER A 64 9.50 9.41 12.35
CA SER A 64 8.51 9.56 11.25
C SER A 64 7.80 8.24 10.96
N GLY A 65 6.56 8.33 10.45
CA GLY A 65 5.81 7.14 10.03
C GLY A 65 6.54 6.32 8.96
N ILE A 66 7.32 6.97 8.08
CA ILE A 66 8.12 6.29 7.05
C ILE A 66 9.24 5.46 7.69
N ASP A 67 9.97 6.04 8.64
CA ASP A 67 11.05 5.31 9.33
C ASP A 67 10.49 4.18 10.20
N PHE A 68 9.33 4.42 10.80
CA PHE A 68 8.60 3.39 11.53
C PHE A 68 8.18 2.24 10.61
N LEU A 69 7.62 2.54 9.44
CA LEU A 69 7.20 1.56 8.45
C LEU A 69 8.35 0.63 8.03
N LYS A 70 9.52 1.22 7.71
CA LYS A 70 10.75 0.46 7.37
C LYS A 70 11.19 -0.50 8.48
N LYS A 71 10.99 -0.13 9.74
CA LYS A 71 11.32 -0.98 10.90
C LYS A 71 10.23 -2.01 11.19
N LEU A 72 8.97 -1.65 10.97
CA LEU A 72 7.81 -2.48 11.27
C LEU A 72 7.69 -3.67 10.33
N LEU A 73 7.69 -3.41 9.02
CA LEU A 73 7.33 -4.43 8.02
C LEU A 73 8.22 -5.67 8.04
N PRO A 74 9.55 -5.60 8.25
CA PRO A 74 10.38 -6.79 8.39
C PRO A 74 10.06 -7.67 9.60
N LEU A 75 9.50 -7.08 10.66
CA LEU A 75 9.17 -7.79 11.91
C LEU A 75 7.70 -8.21 11.98
N HIS A 76 6.83 -7.35 11.46
CA HIS A 76 5.38 -7.51 11.49
C HIS A 76 4.81 -7.08 10.14
N PRO A 77 4.73 -8.01 9.14
CA PRO A 77 4.20 -7.73 7.81
C PRO A 77 2.68 -7.52 7.89
N VAL A 78 2.27 -6.30 8.07
CA VAL A 78 0.87 -5.88 8.16
C VAL A 78 0.60 -4.80 7.12
N PRO A 79 -0.54 -4.83 6.38
CA PRO A 79 -0.90 -3.77 5.46
C PRO A 79 -1.02 -2.43 6.17
N VAL A 80 -0.49 -1.37 5.57
CA VAL A 80 -0.52 -0.01 6.13
C VAL A 80 -1.08 0.95 5.11
N ILE A 81 -2.13 1.68 5.50
CA ILE A 81 -2.64 2.85 4.77
C ILE A 81 -2.12 4.10 5.47
N LEU A 82 -1.40 4.91 4.70
CA LEU A 82 -0.92 6.19 5.22
C LEU A 82 -2.03 7.22 5.25
N VAL A 83 -2.04 8.03 6.29
CA VAL A 83 -3.00 9.13 6.45
C VAL A 83 -2.22 10.37 6.89
N SER A 84 -1.98 11.31 5.98
CA SER A 84 -1.15 12.47 6.28
C SER A 84 -1.65 13.74 5.60
N SER A 85 -1.30 14.89 6.14
CA SER A 85 -1.60 16.21 5.54
C SER A 85 -0.69 16.54 4.36
N LEU A 86 0.51 15.95 4.29
CA LEU A 86 1.54 16.25 3.29
C LEU A 86 1.55 15.22 2.15
N SER A 87 1.47 15.72 0.91
CA SER A 87 1.57 14.89 -0.30
C SER A 87 3.01 14.51 -0.68
N ILE A 88 3.99 15.31 -0.30
CA ILE A 88 5.38 15.19 -0.79
C ILE A 88 6.09 13.91 -0.32
N LYS A 89 5.75 13.39 0.85
CA LYS A 89 6.39 12.18 1.41
C LYS A 89 5.70 10.87 1.06
N VAL A 90 4.67 10.93 0.25
CA VAL A 90 3.85 9.73 -0.09
C VAL A 90 4.64 8.73 -0.93
N ILE A 91 5.45 9.20 -1.89
CA ILE A 91 6.27 8.32 -2.73
C ILE A 91 7.26 7.54 -1.87
N ASP A 92 7.96 8.23 -0.96
CA ASP A 92 8.94 7.59 -0.08
C ASP A 92 8.29 6.54 0.82
N ALA A 93 7.06 6.81 1.23
CA ALA A 93 6.32 5.91 2.11
C ALA A 93 5.73 4.71 1.36
N LEU A 94 5.28 4.87 0.11
CA LEU A 94 4.89 3.75 -0.75
C LEU A 94 6.11 2.89 -1.09
N ALA A 95 7.25 3.51 -1.41
CA ALA A 95 8.53 2.82 -1.61
C ALA A 95 9.02 2.10 -0.33
N ALA A 96 8.66 2.60 0.86
CA ALA A 96 8.92 1.94 2.14
C ALA A 96 7.97 0.77 2.45
N GLY A 97 6.99 0.49 1.57
CA GLY A 97 6.10 -0.65 1.66
C GLY A 97 4.68 -0.35 2.17
N ALA A 98 4.26 0.93 2.25
CA ALA A 98 2.85 1.24 2.48
C ALA A 98 2.00 0.74 1.29
N VAL A 99 0.80 0.25 1.60
CA VAL A 99 -0.11 -0.26 0.56
C VAL A 99 -0.74 0.89 -0.21
N ASP A 100 -1.13 1.96 0.48
CA ASP A 100 -1.78 3.12 -0.14
C ASP A 100 -1.73 4.34 0.78
N TYR A 101 -2.31 5.44 0.32
CA TYR A 101 -2.34 6.73 0.99
C TYR A 101 -3.71 7.40 0.89
N VAL A 102 -4.06 8.16 1.94
CA VAL A 102 -5.20 9.09 1.93
C VAL A 102 -4.79 10.41 2.58
N LYS A 103 -5.05 11.52 1.91
CA LYS A 103 -4.82 12.86 2.46
C LYS A 103 -5.80 13.13 3.60
N LYS A 104 -5.33 13.64 4.73
CA LYS A 104 -6.19 14.10 5.84
C LYS A 104 -7.17 15.16 5.35
N PRO A 105 -8.44 15.13 5.79
CA PRO A 105 -9.43 16.15 5.41
C PRO A 105 -9.21 17.44 6.19
N ASP A 106 -9.76 18.54 5.67
CA ASP A 106 -9.98 19.72 6.51
C ASP A 106 -11.01 19.39 7.59
N MET A 107 -10.61 19.51 8.84
CA MET A 107 -11.46 19.21 9.99
C MET A 107 -12.61 20.20 10.18
N GLY A 108 -12.56 21.36 9.52
CA GLY A 108 -13.66 22.34 9.45
C GLY A 108 -14.79 21.95 8.49
N SER A 109 -14.50 21.11 7.48
CA SER A 109 -15.44 20.74 6.43
C SER A 109 -16.10 19.37 6.69
N SER A 110 -17.42 19.33 6.85
CA SER A 110 -18.17 18.08 6.98
C SER A 110 -18.11 17.27 5.69
N ALA A 111 -18.25 17.92 4.54
CA ALA A 111 -18.22 17.25 3.24
C ALA A 111 -16.86 16.55 2.97
N GLU A 112 -15.76 17.21 3.32
CA GLU A 112 -14.42 16.60 3.18
C GLU A 112 -14.22 15.44 4.13
N LYS A 113 -14.72 15.53 5.37
CA LYS A 113 -14.69 14.42 6.33
C LYS A 113 -15.45 13.21 5.83
N ASP A 114 -16.63 13.38 5.26
CA ASP A 114 -17.44 12.28 4.73
C ASP A 114 -16.81 11.65 3.50
N ALA A 115 -16.28 12.45 2.58
CA ALA A 115 -15.54 11.98 1.40
C ALA A 115 -14.27 11.21 1.80
N PHE A 116 -13.53 11.73 2.79
CA PHE A 116 -12.36 11.09 3.36
C PHE A 116 -12.68 9.72 3.96
N LEU A 117 -13.72 9.64 4.82
CA LEU A 117 -14.12 8.39 5.48
C LEU A 117 -14.56 7.34 4.46
N THR A 118 -15.29 7.74 3.42
CA THR A 118 -15.69 6.87 2.32
C THR A 118 -14.45 6.30 1.59
N LYS A 119 -13.52 7.18 1.22
CA LYS A 119 -12.29 6.81 0.52
C LYS A 119 -11.39 5.92 1.39
N LEU A 120 -11.20 6.29 2.66
CA LEU A 120 -10.38 5.54 3.61
C LEU A 120 -10.97 4.15 3.86
N SER A 121 -12.29 4.07 4.13
CA SER A 121 -12.95 2.79 4.38
C SER A 121 -12.83 1.83 3.19
N SER A 122 -13.00 2.32 1.97
CA SER A 122 -12.83 1.51 0.75
C SER A 122 -11.40 0.99 0.62
N LYS A 123 -10.39 1.84 0.86
CA LYS A 123 -8.98 1.45 0.81
C LYS A 123 -8.61 0.46 1.91
N LEU A 124 -9.11 0.64 3.13
CA LEU A 124 -8.89 -0.28 4.25
C LEU A 124 -9.48 -1.67 3.96
N MET A 125 -10.71 -1.73 3.46
CA MET A 125 -11.34 -3.01 3.08
C MET A 125 -10.59 -3.72 1.96
N PHE A 126 -10.11 -2.98 0.97
CA PHE A 126 -9.32 -3.55 -0.10
C PHE A 126 -7.96 -4.04 0.40
N ALA A 127 -7.22 -3.19 1.11
CA ALA A 127 -5.86 -3.47 1.57
C ALA A 127 -5.80 -4.59 2.63
N SER A 128 -6.84 -4.79 3.44
CA SER A 128 -6.87 -5.88 4.43
C SER A 128 -6.79 -7.29 3.82
N ASN A 129 -7.05 -7.43 2.51
CA ASN A 129 -6.90 -8.69 1.78
C ASN A 129 -5.48 -8.91 1.21
N PHE A 130 -4.59 -7.92 1.32
CA PHE A 130 -3.22 -8.05 0.85
C PHE A 130 -2.33 -8.77 1.87
N HIS A 131 -1.52 -9.69 1.38
CA HIS A 131 -0.41 -10.23 2.14
C HIS A 131 0.81 -9.40 1.81
N VAL A 132 1.31 -8.64 2.78
CA VAL A 132 2.56 -7.89 2.64
C VAL A 132 3.70 -8.89 2.48
N ARG A 133 4.34 -8.90 1.32
CA ARG A 133 5.57 -9.65 1.11
C ARG A 133 6.72 -8.80 1.62
N ILE A 134 7.45 -9.30 2.60
CA ILE A 134 8.72 -8.71 3.00
C ILE A 134 9.69 -8.96 1.85
N PRO A 135 10.34 -7.92 1.28
CA PRO A 135 11.49 -8.15 0.43
C PRO A 135 12.54 -8.91 1.25
N ASP A 136 12.84 -10.13 0.86
CA ASP A 136 13.86 -10.93 1.52
C ASP A 136 15.24 -10.42 1.09
N ASP A 137 15.75 -9.40 1.78
CA ASP A 137 17.09 -8.81 1.57
C ASP A 137 18.23 -9.83 1.80
N THR A 138 17.92 -11.00 2.38
CA THR A 138 18.91 -12.05 2.61
C THR A 138 19.17 -12.89 1.37
N LYS A 139 18.33 -12.80 0.35
CA LYS A 139 18.58 -13.35 -0.98
C LYS A 139 19.09 -12.27 -1.93
N ARG A 140 20.19 -11.65 -1.58
CA ARG A 140 21.10 -11.08 -2.56
C ARG A 140 21.60 -12.27 -3.38
N THR A 141 20.79 -12.68 -4.33
CA THR A 141 21.13 -13.71 -5.31
C THR A 141 22.33 -13.17 -6.05
N GLU A 142 23.48 -13.81 -5.80
CA GLU A 142 24.63 -13.72 -6.70
C GLU A 142 24.09 -13.67 -8.12
N VAL A 143 24.55 -12.68 -8.88
CA VAL A 143 24.30 -12.57 -10.31
C VAL A 143 24.85 -13.85 -10.93
N ARG A 144 24.05 -14.91 -10.95
CA ARG A 144 24.35 -16.09 -11.75
C ARG A 144 24.13 -15.70 -13.19
N SER A 145 25.24 -15.70 -13.91
CA SER A 145 25.28 -15.64 -15.37
C SER A 145 24.17 -16.49 -15.99
N PRO A 146 23.55 -16.06 -17.10
CA PRO A 146 22.39 -16.73 -17.66
C PRO A 146 22.84 -18.03 -18.36
N SER A 147 22.88 -19.13 -17.61
CA SER A 147 22.95 -20.44 -18.21
C SER A 147 21.89 -21.34 -17.54
N GLN A 148 20.87 -21.62 -18.33
CA GLN A 148 19.94 -22.74 -18.19
C GLN A 148 19.02 -22.78 -16.94
N ALA A 149 18.07 -21.86 -16.87
CA ALA A 149 16.82 -22.12 -16.15
C ALA A 149 15.72 -22.48 -17.16
N LYS A 150 15.33 -23.74 -17.19
CA LYS A 150 14.13 -24.18 -17.93
C LYS A 150 12.90 -23.55 -17.27
N SER A 151 12.47 -22.42 -17.79
CA SER A 151 11.20 -21.79 -17.41
C SER A 151 10.03 -22.65 -17.91
N ARG A 152 9.36 -23.35 -17.00
CA ARG A 152 7.99 -23.80 -17.26
C ARG A 152 7.05 -22.59 -17.11
N GLY A 153 7.10 -21.68 -18.05
CA GLY A 153 6.13 -20.60 -18.20
C GLY A 153 5.04 -21.05 -19.18
N PHE A 154 3.80 -20.92 -18.78
CA PHE A 154 2.63 -21.04 -19.67
C PHE A 154 2.57 -19.83 -20.61
N PHE A 155 3.52 -19.71 -21.51
CA PHE A 155 3.39 -18.79 -22.65
C PHE A 155 3.37 -19.64 -23.91
N HIS A 156 2.18 -19.72 -24.53
CA HIS A 156 2.11 -20.17 -25.91
C HIS A 156 2.74 -19.07 -26.80
N PRO A 157 3.76 -19.37 -27.60
CA PRO A 157 4.28 -18.41 -28.54
C PRO A 157 3.21 -18.14 -29.61
N VAL A 158 2.67 -16.93 -29.60
CA VAL A 158 1.85 -16.46 -30.72
C VAL A 158 2.80 -16.28 -31.90
N ARG A 159 2.54 -17.05 -32.97
CA ARG A 159 3.27 -16.96 -34.22
C ARG A 159 3.29 -15.54 -34.74
N SER A 160 4.47 -15.04 -35.11
CA SER A 160 4.65 -13.80 -35.89
C SER A 160 3.89 -13.88 -37.20
N GLY A 161 2.70 -13.33 -37.21
CA GLY A 161 1.92 -13.04 -38.40
C GLY A 161 1.88 -11.53 -38.55
N SER A 162 2.26 -11.07 -39.72
CA SER A 162 2.27 -9.67 -40.15
C SER A 162 1.14 -8.81 -39.57
N GLY A 163 1.51 -7.72 -38.88
CA GLY A 163 0.78 -6.46 -38.93
C GLY A 163 -0.69 -6.40 -38.54
N ASN A 164 -1.20 -7.21 -37.63
CA ASN A 164 -2.48 -6.92 -36.98
C ASN A 164 -2.20 -6.21 -35.67
N GLY A 165 -2.58 -4.94 -35.60
CA GLY A 165 -2.34 -4.00 -34.52
C GLY A 165 -2.81 -4.49 -33.13
N MET A 166 -2.15 -5.50 -32.60
CA MET A 166 -2.33 -5.94 -31.22
C MET A 166 -1.67 -4.91 -30.31
N ILE A 167 -2.42 -4.46 -29.34
CA ILE A 167 -1.93 -3.55 -28.28
C ILE A 167 -2.15 -4.25 -26.95
N ILE A 168 -1.15 -4.21 -26.09
CA ILE A 168 -1.26 -4.67 -24.70
C ILE A 168 -1.64 -3.45 -23.86
N ALA A 169 -2.76 -3.53 -23.15
CA ALA A 169 -3.16 -2.50 -22.20
C ALA A 169 -2.87 -3.01 -20.76
N ILE A 170 -2.12 -2.23 -20.00
CA ILE A 170 -1.80 -2.51 -18.58
C ILE A 170 -2.42 -1.40 -17.75
N GLY A 171 -3.36 -1.76 -16.88
CA GLY A 171 -3.93 -0.85 -15.88
C GLY A 171 -3.34 -1.17 -14.51
N ALA A 172 -2.88 -0.15 -13.79
CA ALA A 172 -2.35 -0.32 -12.45
C ALA A 172 -2.78 0.81 -11.51
N SER A 173 -2.81 0.50 -10.21
CA SER A 173 -3.13 1.44 -9.14
C SER A 173 -2.05 1.32 -8.05
N THR A 174 -2.44 1.18 -6.81
CA THR A 174 -1.53 1.08 -5.66
C THR A 174 -0.50 -0.05 -5.85
N GLY A 175 0.78 0.26 -5.66
CA GLY A 175 1.89 -0.68 -5.90
C GLY A 175 2.15 -1.00 -7.39
N GLY A 176 1.41 -0.34 -8.29
CA GLY A 176 1.48 -0.62 -9.72
C GLY A 176 2.81 -0.27 -10.37
N THR A 177 3.52 0.75 -9.88
CA THR A 177 4.78 1.21 -10.46
C THR A 177 5.85 0.13 -10.44
N GLU A 178 6.06 -0.54 -9.32
CA GLU A 178 7.02 -1.63 -9.20
C GLU A 178 6.58 -2.87 -9.97
N ALA A 179 5.30 -3.21 -9.89
CA ALA A 179 4.74 -4.34 -10.65
C ALA A 179 4.86 -4.14 -12.17
N ILE A 180 4.58 -2.92 -12.65
CA ILE A 180 4.76 -2.56 -14.07
C ILE A 180 6.23 -2.68 -14.47
N LEU A 181 7.14 -2.14 -13.66
CA LEU A 181 8.58 -2.21 -13.94
C LEU A 181 9.05 -3.68 -14.00
N GLU A 182 8.64 -4.51 -13.06
CA GLU A 182 8.98 -5.92 -13.03
C GLU A 182 8.45 -6.68 -14.25
N ILE A 183 7.22 -6.38 -14.68
CA ILE A 183 6.63 -6.97 -15.88
C ILE A 183 7.36 -6.50 -17.13
N LEU A 184 7.55 -5.19 -17.31
CA LEU A 184 8.16 -4.62 -18.51
C LEU A 184 9.61 -5.05 -18.69
N THR A 185 10.39 -5.17 -17.62
CA THR A 185 11.78 -5.63 -17.68
C THR A 185 11.93 -7.10 -18.10
N ARG A 186 10.86 -7.88 -17.98
CA ARG A 186 10.83 -9.30 -18.38
C ARG A 186 10.26 -9.53 -19.78
N PHE A 187 9.74 -8.49 -20.42
CA PHE A 187 9.20 -8.62 -21.76
C PHE A 187 10.31 -8.77 -22.82
N PRO A 188 10.13 -9.64 -23.81
CA PRO A 188 11.04 -9.72 -24.94
C PRO A 188 10.96 -8.47 -25.81
N ALA A 189 12.05 -8.14 -26.51
CA ALA A 189 12.18 -6.91 -27.31
C ALA A 189 11.18 -6.79 -28.49
N ASN A 190 10.55 -7.88 -28.89
CA ASN A 190 9.62 -7.94 -30.02
C ASN A 190 8.14 -7.95 -29.60
N MET A 191 7.82 -7.31 -28.48
CA MET A 191 6.43 -7.20 -27.99
C MET A 191 5.60 -6.24 -28.85
N PRO A 192 4.27 -6.43 -28.90
CA PRO A 192 3.33 -5.43 -29.42
C PRO A 192 3.47 -4.10 -28.68
N GLY A 193 2.89 -3.03 -29.25
CA GLY A 193 2.78 -1.74 -28.56
C GLY A 193 2.09 -1.90 -27.21
N ILE A 194 2.62 -1.23 -26.18
CA ILE A 194 2.11 -1.32 -24.80
C ILE A 194 1.59 0.05 -24.39
N VAL A 195 0.36 0.10 -23.91
CA VAL A 195 -0.25 1.27 -23.26
C VAL A 195 -0.36 0.97 -21.78
N VAL A 196 0.21 1.85 -20.97
CA VAL A 196 0.16 1.73 -19.51
C VAL A 196 -0.66 2.86 -18.94
N THR A 197 -1.65 2.53 -18.10
CA THR A 197 -2.38 3.50 -17.28
C THR A 197 -2.09 3.22 -15.82
N GLN A 198 -1.55 4.22 -15.12
CA GLN A 198 -1.25 4.16 -13.69
C GLN A 198 -2.12 5.17 -12.96
N HIS A 199 -2.95 4.69 -12.01
CA HIS A 199 -3.63 5.59 -11.09
C HIS A 199 -2.60 6.23 -10.16
N MET A 200 -2.55 7.56 -10.18
CA MET A 200 -1.64 8.34 -9.34
C MET A 200 -2.46 9.28 -8.45
N PRO A 201 -2.04 9.52 -7.21
CA PRO A 201 -2.66 10.54 -6.37
C PRO A 201 -2.55 11.93 -7.00
N GLU A 202 -3.50 12.79 -6.69
CA GLU A 202 -3.51 14.19 -7.10
C GLU A 202 -2.21 14.89 -6.64
N GLY A 203 -1.54 15.60 -7.58
CA GLY A 203 -0.25 16.26 -7.32
C GLY A 203 0.99 15.48 -7.76
N PHE A 204 0.82 14.33 -8.44
CA PHE A 204 1.92 13.54 -9.02
C PHE A 204 2.09 13.70 -10.54
N THR A 205 1.30 14.54 -11.16
CA THR A 205 1.35 14.86 -12.61
C THR A 205 1.65 16.32 -12.82
#